data_729d1afd90a0a2a2433201223c3f17ed
#
_entry.id   729d1afd90a0a2a2433201223c3f17ed
#
_cell.length_a   1.000
_cell.length_b   1.000
_cell.length_c   1.000
_cell.angle_alpha   90.00
_cell.angle_beta   90.00
_cell.angle_gamma   90.00
#
_symmetry.space_group_name_H-M   'P 1'
#
loop_
_entity.id
_entity.type
_entity.pdbx_description
1 polymer ?
#
loop_
_entity_poly.entity_id
_entity_poly.type
_entity_poly.pdbx_seq_one_letter_code
_entity_poly.pdbx_strand_id
1 'polypeptide(L)'
;MIILLPPSSGKTAPTSGSSLDLSSLLFGSELTTCREELIKDLHQVCSHADAAQVLKIGPNTVSDIADNLDIYEAPTTTALNLYTGVLFEAANFNQTLENATTENPQTTAALPADILNSEIMIFSGLWGVVRPHDLLPNYRLSASVKLPNIGTVATYWKQQLNPLLNAALKDQIVVDC
;
A
#
# COMPACT_ATOMS: atom_id res chain seq x y z
N MET A 1 17.05 11.34 3.06
CA MET A 1 15.92 12.00 2.35
C MET A 1 14.78 11.00 2.31
N ILE A 2 13.53 11.46 2.44
CA ILE A 2 12.37 10.56 2.33
C ILE A 2 11.45 11.07 1.25
N ILE A 3 10.99 10.17 0.38
CA ILE A 3 10.04 10.43 -0.69
C ILE A 3 8.69 9.84 -0.29
N LEU A 4 7.65 10.65 -0.27
CA LEU A 4 6.28 10.24 0.02
C LEU A 4 5.52 10.08 -1.30
N LEU A 5 5.00 8.90 -1.57
CA LEU A 5 4.21 8.61 -2.76
C LEU A 5 2.72 8.48 -2.41
N PRO A 6 1.83 9.00 -3.27
CA PRO A 6 0.38 8.89 -3.08
C PRO A 6 -0.10 7.43 -3.23
N PRO A 7 -1.35 7.14 -2.80
CA PRO A 7 -1.96 5.83 -3.03
C PRO A 7 -2.13 5.52 -4.51
N SER A 8 -1.89 4.26 -4.90
CA SER A 8 -2.18 3.78 -6.25
C SER A 8 -3.63 3.30 -6.38
N SER A 9 -4.33 3.78 -7.41
CA SER A 9 -5.66 3.27 -7.79
C SER A 9 -5.57 2.01 -8.67
N GLY A 10 -4.52 1.89 -9.48
CA GLY A 10 -4.23 0.70 -10.28
C GLY A 10 -3.48 -0.34 -9.46
N LYS A 11 -3.83 -1.61 -9.62
CA LYS A 11 -3.14 -2.75 -9.00
C LYS A 11 -3.14 -3.95 -9.93
N THR A 12 -2.08 -4.75 -9.85
CA THR A 12 -1.98 -6.05 -10.51
C THR A 12 -1.95 -7.13 -9.43
N ALA A 13 -3.02 -7.92 -9.37
CA ALA A 13 -3.14 -9.00 -8.39
C ALA A 13 -2.04 -10.05 -8.58
N PRO A 14 -1.33 -10.46 -7.52
CA PRO A 14 -0.37 -11.56 -7.60
C PRO A 14 -1.11 -12.89 -7.79
N THR A 15 -0.49 -13.81 -8.55
CA THR A 15 -1.00 -15.17 -8.76
C THR A 15 -0.33 -16.21 -7.86
N SER A 16 0.75 -15.84 -7.20
CA SER A 16 1.52 -16.66 -6.26
C SER A 16 2.28 -15.78 -5.27
N GLY A 17 2.63 -16.33 -4.13
CA GLY A 17 3.35 -15.61 -3.08
C GLY A 17 3.03 -16.19 -1.70
N SER A 18 3.65 -15.63 -0.65
CA SER A 18 3.31 -15.96 0.74
C SER A 18 1.98 -15.31 1.14
N SER A 19 1.39 -15.77 2.23
CA SER A 19 0.29 -15.06 2.89
C SER A 19 0.79 -13.77 3.57
N LEU A 20 -0.14 -12.90 3.91
CA LEU A 20 0.12 -11.61 4.56
C LEU A 20 0.69 -11.79 5.97
N ASP A 21 1.75 -11.03 6.27
CA ASP A 21 2.27 -10.82 7.62
C ASP A 21 2.26 -9.33 7.95
N LEU A 22 1.26 -8.91 8.73
CA LEU A 22 1.09 -7.51 9.14
C LEU A 22 2.26 -6.98 9.98
N SER A 23 2.94 -7.86 10.72
CA SER A 23 4.05 -7.48 11.58
C SER A 23 5.31 -7.11 10.81
N SER A 24 5.45 -7.61 9.58
CA SER A 24 6.58 -7.34 8.70
C SER A 24 6.47 -6.01 7.95
N LEU A 25 5.27 -5.42 7.86
CA LEU A 25 5.04 -4.16 7.17
C LEU A 25 5.66 -2.97 7.93
N LEU A 26 5.87 -1.86 7.21
CA LEU A 26 6.34 -0.61 7.84
C LEU A 26 5.49 -0.25 9.06
N PHE A 27 6.14 0.06 10.18
CA PHE A 27 5.49 0.28 11.49
C PHE A 27 4.62 -0.90 11.94
N GLY A 28 5.06 -2.15 11.69
CA GLY A 28 4.30 -3.34 12.03
C GLY A 28 3.90 -3.39 13.49
N SER A 29 4.83 -3.10 14.42
CA SER A 29 4.55 -3.08 15.86
C SER A 29 3.50 -2.06 16.29
N GLU A 30 3.45 -0.90 15.61
CA GLU A 30 2.55 0.21 15.95
C GLU A 30 1.21 0.13 15.25
N LEU A 31 1.19 -0.40 14.00
CA LEU A 31 0.02 -0.31 13.14
C LEU A 31 -0.74 -1.64 12.94
N THR A 32 -0.23 -2.78 13.40
CA THR A 32 -0.90 -4.08 13.21
C THR A 32 -2.33 -4.05 13.72
N THR A 33 -2.56 -3.61 14.95
CA THR A 33 -3.92 -3.52 15.52
C THR A 33 -4.83 -2.60 14.70
N CYS A 34 -4.32 -1.46 14.26
CA CYS A 34 -5.09 -0.52 13.43
C CYS A 34 -5.45 -1.12 12.07
N ARG A 35 -4.53 -1.89 11.47
CA ARG A 35 -4.77 -2.61 10.21
C ARG A 35 -5.82 -3.69 10.37
N GLU A 36 -5.75 -4.48 11.46
CA GLU A 36 -6.73 -5.53 11.78
C GLU A 36 -8.14 -4.95 11.99
N GLU A 37 -8.26 -3.84 12.73
CA GLU A 37 -9.54 -3.15 12.92
C GLU A 37 -10.14 -2.69 11.60
N LEU A 38 -9.31 -2.12 10.72
CA LEU A 38 -9.75 -1.64 9.42
C LEU A 38 -10.12 -2.78 8.48
N ILE A 39 -9.36 -3.89 8.46
CA ILE A 39 -9.69 -5.09 7.70
C ILE A 39 -11.01 -5.69 8.18
N LYS A 40 -11.23 -5.76 9.48
CA LYS A 40 -12.48 -6.26 10.07
C LYS A 40 -13.69 -5.43 9.62
N ASP A 41 -13.59 -4.11 9.65
CA ASP A 41 -14.66 -3.22 9.21
C ASP A 41 -14.89 -3.32 7.69
N LEU A 42 -13.82 -3.44 6.91
CA LEU A 42 -13.86 -3.68 5.46
C LEU A 42 -14.56 -5.02 5.13
N HIS A 43 -14.22 -6.11 5.82
CA HIS A 43 -14.86 -7.42 5.67
C HIS A 43 -16.35 -7.35 5.97
N GLN A 44 -16.75 -6.62 7.01
CA GLN A 44 -18.16 -6.40 7.30
C GLN A 44 -18.88 -5.75 6.13
N VAL A 45 -18.31 -4.67 5.56
CA VAL A 45 -18.89 -4.00 4.38
C VAL A 45 -18.94 -4.94 3.18
N CYS A 46 -17.85 -5.66 2.89
CA CYS A 46 -17.77 -6.56 1.73
C CYS A 46 -18.76 -7.73 1.80
N SER A 47 -19.23 -8.09 2.98
CA SER A 47 -20.23 -9.15 3.20
C SER A 47 -21.68 -8.69 2.92
N HIS A 48 -21.92 -7.40 2.67
CA HIS A 48 -23.25 -6.85 2.39
C HIS A 48 -23.47 -6.58 0.90
N ALA A 49 -24.74 -6.62 0.48
CA ALA A 49 -25.13 -6.44 -0.93
C ALA A 49 -24.81 -5.04 -1.50
N ASP A 50 -24.66 -4.05 -0.64
CA ASP A 50 -24.34 -2.66 -1.01
C ASP A 50 -22.84 -2.33 -0.96
N ALA A 51 -21.99 -3.34 -0.80
CA ALA A 51 -20.53 -3.19 -0.70
C ALA A 51 -19.97 -2.30 -1.82
N ALA A 52 -20.36 -2.52 -3.07
CA ALA A 52 -19.87 -1.73 -4.21
C ALA A 52 -20.21 -0.25 -4.08
N GLN A 53 -21.41 0.08 -3.56
CA GLN A 53 -21.83 1.45 -3.33
C GLN A 53 -21.04 2.11 -2.19
N VAL A 54 -20.88 1.42 -1.06
CA VAL A 54 -20.14 1.91 0.11
C VAL A 54 -18.68 2.15 -0.25
N LEU A 55 -18.05 1.21 -0.95
CA LEU A 55 -16.65 1.27 -1.37
C LEU A 55 -16.42 2.17 -2.59
N LYS A 56 -17.50 2.70 -3.19
CA LYS A 56 -17.46 3.52 -4.42
C LYS A 56 -16.77 2.81 -5.57
N ILE A 57 -17.04 1.51 -5.71
CA ILE A 57 -16.45 0.62 -6.72
C ILE A 57 -17.31 0.67 -7.98
N GLY A 58 -16.65 0.90 -9.13
CA GLY A 58 -17.30 0.84 -10.44
C GLY A 58 -17.58 -0.59 -10.90
N PRO A 59 -18.44 -0.77 -11.95
CA PRO A 59 -18.86 -2.08 -12.42
C PRO A 59 -17.70 -2.97 -12.90
N ASN A 60 -16.61 -2.37 -13.38
CA ASN A 60 -15.44 -3.09 -13.88
C ASN A 60 -14.51 -3.63 -12.78
N THR A 61 -14.74 -3.28 -11.53
CA THR A 61 -13.88 -3.63 -10.38
C THR A 61 -14.65 -4.29 -9.24
N VAL A 62 -15.86 -4.80 -9.53
CA VAL A 62 -16.69 -5.51 -8.54
C VAL A 62 -16.01 -6.80 -8.03
N SER A 63 -15.19 -7.44 -8.87
CA SER A 63 -14.37 -8.59 -8.47
C SER A 63 -13.43 -8.28 -7.31
N ASP A 64 -12.96 -7.04 -7.19
CA ASP A 64 -12.04 -6.62 -6.12
C ASP A 64 -12.68 -6.69 -4.71
N ILE A 65 -14.02 -6.82 -4.63
CA ILE A 65 -14.72 -7.08 -3.36
C ILE A 65 -14.35 -8.48 -2.81
N ALA A 66 -14.22 -9.46 -3.68
CA ALA A 66 -13.79 -10.80 -3.29
C ALA A 66 -12.35 -10.79 -2.76
N ASP A 67 -11.46 -10.03 -3.39
CA ASP A 67 -10.07 -9.87 -2.92
C ASP A 67 -10.01 -9.28 -1.51
N ASN A 68 -10.92 -8.34 -1.19
CA ASN A 68 -11.01 -7.79 0.15
C ASN A 68 -11.44 -8.83 1.22
N LEU A 69 -12.17 -9.87 0.85
CA LEU A 69 -12.57 -10.93 1.78
C LEU A 69 -11.46 -11.95 2.03
N ASP A 70 -10.53 -12.08 1.07
CA ASP A 70 -9.44 -13.07 1.08
C ASP A 70 -8.09 -12.49 1.56
N ILE A 71 -8.06 -11.29 2.11
CA ILE A 71 -6.82 -10.52 2.42
C ILE A 71 -5.77 -11.35 3.17
N TYR A 72 -6.15 -12.20 4.10
CA TYR A 72 -5.20 -12.99 4.90
C TYR A 72 -4.66 -14.23 4.18
N GLU A 73 -5.46 -14.81 3.28
CA GLU A 73 -5.13 -16.06 2.58
C GLU A 73 -4.59 -15.83 1.17
N ALA A 74 -4.87 -14.64 0.60
CA ALA A 74 -4.44 -14.29 -0.75
C ALA A 74 -2.90 -14.21 -0.86
N PRO A 75 -2.34 -14.58 -2.02
CA PRO A 75 -0.91 -14.41 -2.26
C PRO A 75 -0.51 -12.93 -2.21
N THR A 76 0.71 -12.68 -1.74
CA THR A 76 1.29 -11.34 -1.64
C THR A 76 2.37 -11.11 -2.68
N THR A 77 2.57 -9.84 -3.05
CA THR A 77 3.71 -9.36 -3.83
C THR A 77 4.21 -8.05 -3.24
N THR A 78 5.37 -7.58 -3.67
CA THR A 78 5.88 -6.28 -3.22
C THR A 78 4.93 -5.14 -3.59
N ALA A 79 4.87 -4.10 -2.79
CA ALA A 79 4.06 -2.91 -3.09
C ALA A 79 4.39 -2.34 -4.48
N LEU A 80 5.66 -2.37 -4.90
CA LEU A 80 6.07 -1.95 -6.24
C LEU A 80 5.46 -2.76 -7.37
N ASN A 81 5.37 -4.09 -7.21
CA ASN A 81 4.76 -4.96 -8.20
C ASN A 81 3.23 -4.89 -8.18
N LEU A 82 2.65 -4.64 -7.00
CA LEU A 82 1.22 -4.52 -6.83
C LEU A 82 0.67 -3.23 -7.46
N TYR A 83 1.33 -2.10 -7.23
CA TYR A 83 0.83 -0.77 -7.61
C TYR A 83 1.18 -0.41 -9.04
N THR A 84 0.15 -0.25 -9.89
CA THR A 84 0.27 0.02 -11.34
C THR A 84 -0.47 1.30 -11.77
N GLY A 85 -0.70 2.23 -10.83
CA GLY A 85 -1.26 3.54 -11.19
C GLY A 85 -0.27 4.39 -12.00
N VAL A 86 -0.78 5.41 -12.68
CA VAL A 86 -0.03 6.24 -13.64
C VAL A 86 1.34 6.72 -13.11
N LEU A 87 1.41 7.13 -11.85
CA LEU A 87 2.67 7.55 -11.24
C LEU A 87 3.68 6.39 -11.15
N PHE A 88 3.22 5.20 -10.76
CA PHE A 88 4.07 4.02 -10.61
C PHE A 88 4.55 3.49 -11.96
N GLU A 89 3.69 3.51 -12.99
CA GLU A 89 4.05 3.20 -14.36
C GLU A 89 5.06 4.21 -14.93
N ALA A 90 4.83 5.50 -14.74
CA ALA A 90 5.72 6.55 -15.22
C ALA A 90 7.10 6.51 -14.54
N ALA A 91 7.14 6.20 -13.24
CA ALA A 91 8.38 6.05 -12.49
C ALA A 91 9.16 4.78 -12.84
N ASN A 92 8.48 3.78 -13.43
CA ASN A 92 9.06 2.51 -13.89
C ASN A 92 10.01 1.86 -12.86
N PHE A 93 9.58 1.82 -11.60
CA PHE A 93 10.38 1.35 -10.48
C PHE A 93 10.93 -0.08 -10.68
N ASN A 94 10.20 -0.96 -11.38
CA ASN A 94 10.62 -2.33 -11.64
C ASN A 94 11.87 -2.40 -12.53
N GLN A 95 11.95 -1.59 -13.60
CA GLN A 95 13.16 -1.52 -14.42
C GLN A 95 14.34 -0.88 -13.69
N THR A 96 14.05 0.08 -12.82
CA THR A 96 15.07 0.73 -12.01
C THR A 96 15.72 -0.26 -11.03
N LEU A 97 14.92 -1.19 -10.47
CA LEU A 97 15.41 -2.26 -9.58
C LEU A 97 16.14 -3.37 -10.33
N GLU A 98 15.65 -3.80 -11.49
CA GLU A 98 16.31 -4.82 -12.32
C GLU A 98 17.65 -4.33 -12.85
N ASN A 99 17.74 -3.05 -13.22
CA ASN A 99 19.00 -2.43 -13.67
C ASN A 99 20.01 -2.24 -12.53
N ALA A 100 19.56 -2.16 -11.27
CA ALA A 100 20.44 -2.08 -10.10
C ALA A 100 21.15 -3.41 -9.80
N THR A 101 20.60 -4.53 -10.26
CA THR A 101 21.17 -5.87 -10.07
C THR A 101 22.08 -6.32 -11.23
N THR A 102 22.03 -5.65 -12.37
CA THR A 102 22.93 -5.92 -13.50
C THR A 102 24.13 -4.97 -13.42
N GLU A 103 25.31 -5.53 -13.17
CA GLU A 103 26.61 -4.83 -13.15
C GLU A 103 26.97 -4.24 -14.52
N ASN A 104 26.33 -3.14 -14.91
CA ASN A 104 26.77 -2.34 -16.05
C ASN A 104 27.00 -0.89 -15.61
N PRO A 105 28.27 -0.46 -15.44
CA PRO A 105 28.63 0.84 -14.84
C PRO A 105 28.33 2.06 -15.73
N GLN A 106 27.72 1.90 -16.88
CA GLN A 106 27.51 2.98 -17.85
C GLN A 106 26.07 3.46 -17.98
N THR A 107 25.11 2.90 -17.23
CA THR A 107 23.71 3.34 -17.26
C THR A 107 23.38 4.07 -15.96
N THR A 108 22.81 5.23 -16.09
CA THR A 108 22.28 6.17 -15.09
C THR A 108 21.95 5.53 -13.74
N ALA A 109 22.54 6.03 -12.67
CA ALA A 109 22.48 5.59 -11.29
C ALA A 109 21.14 4.95 -10.87
N ALA A 110 21.05 3.63 -10.99
CA ALA A 110 20.00 2.88 -10.34
C ALA A 110 20.23 2.98 -8.82
N LEU A 111 19.23 3.42 -8.07
CA LEU A 111 19.33 3.45 -6.62
C LEU A 111 19.39 2.01 -6.09
N PRO A 112 20.33 1.67 -5.19
CA PRO A 112 20.35 0.36 -4.56
C PRO A 112 18.99 0.04 -3.92
N ALA A 113 18.56 -1.22 -4.00
CA ALA A 113 17.27 -1.68 -3.47
C ALA A 113 17.06 -1.29 -2.00
N ASP A 114 18.12 -1.31 -1.20
CA ASP A 114 18.10 -0.90 0.20
C ASP A 114 17.76 0.59 0.37
N ILE A 115 18.29 1.45 -0.51
CA ILE A 115 17.99 2.89 -0.50
C ILE A 115 16.54 3.12 -0.88
N LEU A 116 16.05 2.47 -1.94
CA LEU A 116 14.64 2.57 -2.33
C LEU A 116 13.71 2.16 -1.19
N ASN A 117 14.02 1.06 -0.51
CA ASN A 117 13.19 0.57 0.57
C ASN A 117 13.25 1.44 1.85
N SER A 118 14.37 2.11 2.08
CA SER A 118 14.55 2.97 3.27
C SER A 118 14.12 4.42 3.06
N GLU A 119 14.12 4.91 1.82
CA GLU A 119 13.84 6.32 1.51
C GLU A 119 12.46 6.58 0.90
N ILE A 120 11.70 5.54 0.53
CA ILE A 120 10.37 5.68 -0.06
C ILE A 120 9.30 5.17 0.90
N MET A 121 8.27 5.98 1.09
CA MET A 121 7.04 5.62 1.78
C MET A 121 5.85 5.80 0.86
N ILE A 122 5.02 4.76 0.72
CA ILE A 122 3.86 4.75 -0.16
C ILE A 122 2.60 4.76 0.70
N PHE A 123 1.76 5.79 0.55
CA PHE A 123 0.48 5.83 1.24
C PHE A 123 -0.51 4.81 0.67
N SER A 124 -1.39 4.33 1.51
CA SER A 124 -2.36 3.30 1.17
C SER A 124 -3.66 3.47 1.95
N GLY A 125 -4.79 3.25 1.27
CA GLY A 125 -6.09 3.27 1.93
C GLY A 125 -6.27 2.14 2.95
N LEU A 126 -5.72 0.95 2.70
CA LEU A 126 -5.85 -0.18 3.61
C LEU A 126 -4.69 -0.29 4.61
N TRP A 127 -3.47 -0.04 4.17
CA TRP A 127 -2.27 -0.30 4.95
C TRP A 127 -1.74 0.94 5.69
N GLY A 128 -2.30 2.14 5.42
CA GLY A 128 -1.83 3.43 5.93
C GLY A 128 -0.60 3.90 5.19
N VAL A 129 0.57 3.36 5.52
CA VAL A 129 1.84 3.59 4.83
C VAL A 129 2.64 2.30 4.78
N VAL A 130 3.33 2.08 3.65
CA VAL A 130 4.15 0.89 3.40
C VAL A 130 5.46 1.26 2.72
N ARG A 131 6.43 0.34 2.75
CA ARG A 131 7.67 0.42 1.97
C ARG A 131 7.49 -0.20 0.58
N PRO A 132 8.36 0.12 -0.36
CA PRO A 132 8.39 -0.49 -1.69
C PRO A 132 8.37 -2.03 -1.70
N HIS A 133 9.11 -2.66 -0.78
CA HIS A 133 9.25 -4.11 -0.70
C HIS A 133 8.31 -4.79 0.32
N ASP A 134 7.42 -4.05 0.97
CA ASP A 134 6.41 -4.66 1.83
C ASP A 134 5.50 -5.58 1.01
N LEU A 135 5.25 -6.78 1.51
CA LEU A 135 4.46 -7.81 0.83
C LEU A 135 2.97 -7.61 1.08
N LEU A 136 2.21 -7.35 0.04
CA LEU A 136 0.80 -6.99 0.10
C LEU A 136 -0.03 -7.89 -0.82
N PRO A 137 -1.22 -8.34 -0.38
CA PRO A 137 -2.21 -8.95 -1.27
C PRO A 137 -2.93 -7.87 -2.09
N ASN A 138 -3.65 -8.27 -3.13
CA ASN A 138 -4.58 -7.36 -3.80
C ASN A 138 -5.72 -6.95 -2.87
N TYR A 139 -6.19 -5.71 -3.03
CA TYR A 139 -7.27 -5.14 -2.23
C TYR A 139 -7.89 -3.93 -2.91
N ARG A 140 -9.09 -3.55 -2.49
CA ARG A 140 -9.77 -2.34 -2.95
C ARG A 140 -10.32 -1.51 -1.80
N LEU A 141 -9.60 -0.47 -1.41
CA LEU A 141 -10.08 0.52 -0.44
C LEU A 141 -9.47 1.88 -0.74
N SER A 142 -10.32 2.87 -1.01
CA SER A 142 -9.90 4.26 -1.20
C SER A 142 -9.89 5.01 0.14
N ALA A 143 -8.97 5.94 0.30
CA ALA A 143 -8.91 6.83 1.46
C ALA A 143 -10.18 7.69 1.65
N SER A 144 -10.95 7.92 0.58
CA SER A 144 -12.22 8.68 0.61
C SER A 144 -13.44 7.87 1.04
N VAL A 145 -13.30 6.57 1.25
CA VAL A 145 -14.39 5.69 1.72
C VAL A 145 -14.67 5.98 3.18
N LYS A 146 -15.95 5.90 3.56
CA LYS A 146 -16.41 5.96 4.95
C LYS A 146 -16.89 4.57 5.35
N LEU A 147 -16.20 3.94 6.28
CA LEU A 147 -16.57 2.66 6.85
C LEU A 147 -17.45 2.84 8.11
N PRO A 148 -18.27 1.84 8.48
CA PRO A 148 -19.26 1.98 9.55
C PRO A 148 -18.65 2.32 10.93
N ASN A 149 -17.58 1.61 11.33
CA ASN A 149 -17.00 1.74 12.66
C ASN A 149 -15.77 2.66 12.67
N ILE A 150 -14.98 2.63 11.61
CA ILE A 150 -13.73 3.41 11.46
C ILE A 150 -14.02 4.88 11.09
N GLY A 151 -15.12 5.15 10.38
CA GLY A 151 -15.37 6.46 9.78
C GLY A 151 -14.61 6.64 8.46
N THR A 152 -14.24 7.88 8.12
CA THR A 152 -13.48 8.12 6.88
C THR A 152 -12.06 7.60 7.00
N VAL A 153 -11.67 6.71 6.08
CA VAL A 153 -10.37 6.05 6.06
C VAL A 153 -9.20 7.04 6.14
N ALA A 154 -9.26 8.14 5.39
CA ALA A 154 -8.23 9.18 5.45
C ALA A 154 -8.10 9.81 6.85
N THR A 155 -9.22 10.08 7.53
CA THR A 155 -9.21 10.66 8.88
C THR A 155 -8.66 9.67 9.90
N TYR A 156 -9.04 8.40 9.78
CA TYR A 156 -8.52 7.34 10.62
C TYR A 156 -7.00 7.25 10.52
N TRP A 157 -6.47 7.11 9.30
CA TRP A 157 -5.03 7.04 9.09
C TRP A 157 -4.29 8.30 9.50
N LYS A 158 -4.87 9.49 9.30
CA LYS A 158 -4.26 10.75 9.77
C LYS A 158 -4.00 10.71 11.27
N GLN A 159 -4.92 10.18 12.07
CA GLN A 159 -4.76 10.10 13.52
C GLN A 159 -3.67 9.11 13.93
N GLN A 160 -3.59 7.96 13.26
CA GLN A 160 -2.63 6.91 13.58
C GLN A 160 -1.21 7.23 13.06
N LEU A 161 -1.11 7.80 11.86
CA LEU A 161 0.18 8.03 11.20
C LEU A 161 0.88 9.30 11.65
N ASN A 162 0.16 10.36 12.03
CA ASN A 162 0.79 11.64 12.39
C ASN A 162 1.91 11.50 13.45
N PRO A 163 1.73 10.82 14.59
CA PRO A 163 2.78 10.69 15.57
C PRO A 163 3.99 9.89 15.04
N LEU A 164 3.74 8.83 14.27
CA LEU A 164 4.78 7.97 13.73
C LEU A 164 5.60 8.69 12.64
N LEU A 165 4.91 9.33 11.70
CA LEU A 165 5.57 10.08 10.63
C LEU A 165 6.33 11.30 11.18
N ASN A 166 5.77 12.03 12.14
CA ASN A 166 6.48 13.15 12.77
C ASN A 166 7.77 12.70 13.45
N ALA A 167 7.79 11.52 14.06
CA ALA A 167 9.00 10.95 14.65
C ALA A 167 9.99 10.46 13.58
N ALA A 168 9.52 9.72 12.58
CA ALA A 168 10.36 9.12 11.55
C ALA A 168 10.95 10.16 10.58
N LEU A 169 10.21 11.24 10.30
CA LEU A 169 10.61 12.29 9.35
C LEU A 169 11.34 13.45 10.01
N LYS A 170 11.52 13.40 11.34
CA LYS A 170 12.25 14.44 12.06
C LYS A 170 13.66 14.58 11.49
N ASP A 171 14.06 15.81 11.22
CA ASP A 171 15.38 16.16 10.66
C ASP A 171 15.68 15.55 9.27
N GLN A 172 14.65 15.06 8.56
CA GLN A 172 14.77 14.56 7.19
C GLN A 172 14.34 15.61 6.16
N ILE A 173 14.97 15.57 4.99
CA ILE A 173 14.43 16.24 3.80
C ILE A 173 13.30 15.35 3.27
N VAL A 174 12.11 15.92 3.13
CA VAL A 174 10.91 15.20 2.67
C VAL A 174 10.49 15.75 1.32
N VAL A 175 10.28 14.86 0.36
CA VAL A 175 9.70 15.15 -0.96
C VAL A 175 8.32 14.51 -1.01
N ASP A 176 7.28 15.34 -1.14
CA ASP A 176 5.88 14.92 -1.26
C ASP A 176 5.46 15.02 -2.73
N CYS A 177 5.03 13.89 -3.35
CA CYS A 177 4.75 13.75 -4.78
C CYS A 177 3.25 13.71 -5.10
#